data_cc1cbe6384b0c2ccf0d264290fcaedb7
#
_entry.id   cc1cbe6384b0c2ccf0d264290fcaedb7
#
_cell.length_a   1.000
_cell.length_b   1.000
_cell.length_c   1.000
_cell.angle_alpha   90.00
_cell.angle_beta   90.00
_cell.angle_gamma   90.00
#
_symmetry.space_group_name_H-M   'P 1'
#
loop_
_entity.id
_entity.type
_entity.pdbx_description
1 polymer ?
#
loop_
_entity_poly.entity_id
_entity_poly.type
_entity_poly.pdbx_seq_one_letter_code
_entity_poly.pdbx_strand_id
1 'polypeptide(L)'
;MSDRPDALTALAARAGLPVEFQYLLPQFPRDRWTAAGLDETAAFWLQMHGGFRSHQTHMGALIGQWRAGGELSALHRQLIPALQSFLQHLDGHHRVESGHYFP
;
A
#
# COMPACT_ATOMS: atom_id res chain seq x y z
N MET A 1 25.65 23.48 -5.37
CA MET A 1 24.92 22.26 -5.74
C MET A 1 23.45 22.46 -5.45
N SER A 2 22.59 22.12 -6.39
CA SER A 2 21.17 22.33 -6.22
C SER A 2 20.58 21.26 -5.28
N ASP A 3 19.86 21.70 -4.23
CA ASP A 3 19.14 20.80 -3.35
C ASP A 3 17.77 20.43 -3.90
N ARG A 4 17.49 20.81 -5.13
CA ARG A 4 16.21 20.46 -5.75
C ARG A 4 16.19 18.98 -6.08
N PRO A 5 15.15 18.23 -5.65
CA PRO A 5 15.00 16.86 -6.10
C PRO A 5 14.85 16.84 -7.61
N ASP A 6 15.39 15.81 -8.25
CA ASP A 6 15.17 15.55 -9.66
C ASP A 6 13.66 15.46 -9.92
N ALA A 7 13.18 16.03 -11.02
CA ALA A 7 11.77 15.98 -11.39
C ALA A 7 11.26 14.53 -11.50
N LEU A 8 12.15 13.59 -11.86
CA LEU A 8 11.79 12.17 -11.95
C LEU A 8 11.61 11.51 -10.58
N THR A 9 12.22 12.06 -9.53
CA THR A 9 12.15 11.51 -8.18
C THR A 9 11.28 12.31 -7.22
N ALA A 10 10.83 13.49 -7.60
CA ALA A 10 9.97 14.33 -6.77
C ALA A 10 8.57 13.72 -6.64
N LEU A 11 8.22 13.22 -5.46
CA LEU A 11 6.94 12.55 -5.22
C LEU A 11 5.74 13.42 -5.60
N ALA A 12 5.78 14.71 -5.27
CA ALA A 12 4.68 15.61 -5.55
C ALA A 12 4.44 15.85 -7.05
N ALA A 13 5.46 15.65 -7.87
CA ALA A 13 5.39 15.86 -9.30
C ALA A 13 5.13 14.58 -10.10
N ARG A 14 5.13 13.41 -9.45
CA ARG A 14 4.97 12.12 -10.12
C ARG A 14 3.52 11.66 -10.12
N ALA A 15 3.08 11.19 -11.29
CA ALA A 15 1.84 10.41 -11.39
C ALA A 15 2.09 8.90 -11.26
N GLY A 16 3.35 8.51 -11.12
CA GLY A 16 3.77 7.13 -11.00
C GLY A 16 5.26 7.01 -11.28
N LEU A 17 5.74 5.79 -11.44
CA LEU A 17 7.14 5.54 -11.76
C LEU A 17 7.43 5.96 -13.20
N PRO A 18 8.55 6.66 -13.48
CA PRO A 18 8.95 7.00 -14.85
C PRO A 18 9.01 5.75 -15.76
N VAL A 19 8.69 5.94 -17.04
CA VAL A 19 8.58 4.83 -18.00
C VAL A 19 9.86 4.00 -18.07
N GLU A 20 11.02 4.63 -18.01
CA GLU A 20 12.31 3.95 -18.08
C GLU A 20 12.56 3.00 -16.91
N PHE A 21 11.81 3.14 -15.81
CA PHE A 21 11.90 2.26 -14.65
C PHE A 21 10.78 1.22 -14.58
N GLN A 22 9.89 1.19 -15.58
CA GLN A 22 8.74 0.28 -15.61
C GLN A 22 9.01 -1.00 -16.40
N TYR A 23 10.25 -1.37 -16.62
CA TYR A 23 10.60 -2.49 -17.50
C TYR A 23 10.22 -3.86 -16.95
N LEU A 24 10.01 -3.98 -15.65
CA LEU A 24 9.65 -5.26 -15.03
C LEU A 24 8.16 -5.60 -15.17
N LEU A 25 7.29 -4.62 -15.16
CA LEU A 25 5.84 -4.86 -15.23
C LEU A 25 5.40 -5.58 -16.51
N PRO A 26 5.91 -5.23 -17.72
CA PRO A 26 5.58 -5.99 -18.93
C PRO A 26 6.04 -7.45 -18.88
N GLN A 27 7.18 -7.72 -18.19
CA GLN A 27 7.72 -9.07 -18.06
C GLN A 27 7.01 -9.87 -16.97
N PHE A 28 6.61 -9.19 -15.88
CA PHE A 28 5.96 -9.80 -14.70
C PHE A 28 4.68 -9.02 -14.36
N PRO A 29 3.63 -9.09 -15.20
CA PRO A 29 2.39 -8.37 -14.94
C PRO A 29 1.71 -8.90 -13.67
N ARG A 30 1.03 -8.01 -12.96
CA ARG A 30 0.42 -8.32 -11.65
C ARG A 30 -0.57 -9.47 -11.70
N ASP A 31 -1.32 -9.59 -12.79
CA ASP A 31 -2.30 -10.67 -12.95
C ASP A 31 -1.66 -12.05 -13.08
N ARG A 32 -0.36 -12.12 -13.33
CA ARG A 32 0.39 -13.36 -13.45
C ARG A 32 1.24 -13.70 -12.23
N TRP A 33 1.28 -12.85 -11.23
CA TRP A 33 2.16 -13.07 -10.08
C TRP A 33 1.88 -14.37 -9.35
N THR A 34 0.61 -14.73 -9.18
CA THR A 34 0.23 -16.01 -8.55
C THR A 34 0.47 -17.20 -9.48
N ALA A 35 0.28 -17.02 -10.79
CA ALA A 35 0.49 -18.06 -11.78
C ALA A 35 1.96 -18.28 -12.15
N ALA A 36 2.86 -17.37 -11.75
CA ALA A 36 4.28 -17.43 -12.09
C ALA A 36 5.08 -18.43 -11.26
N GLY A 37 4.44 -19.24 -10.41
CA GLY A 37 5.13 -20.24 -9.60
C GLY A 37 5.92 -19.66 -8.46
N LEU A 38 5.42 -18.59 -7.84
CA LEU A 38 6.04 -17.98 -6.68
C LEU A 38 6.12 -18.97 -5.52
N ASP A 39 7.20 -18.93 -4.75
CA ASP A 39 7.30 -19.75 -3.54
C ASP A 39 6.31 -19.25 -2.46
N GLU A 40 6.16 -20.05 -1.40
CA GLU A 40 5.21 -19.76 -0.33
C GLU A 40 5.53 -18.43 0.37
N THR A 41 6.81 -18.10 0.51
CA THR A 41 7.24 -16.86 1.17
C THR A 41 6.81 -15.65 0.35
N ALA A 42 7.04 -15.67 -0.97
CA ALA A 42 6.65 -14.58 -1.85
C ALA A 42 5.13 -14.46 -1.92
N ALA A 43 4.40 -15.57 -1.98
CA ALA A 43 2.95 -15.58 -2.00
C ALA A 43 2.37 -14.97 -0.70
N PHE A 44 2.91 -15.35 0.45
CA PHE A 44 2.51 -14.80 1.75
C PHE A 44 2.80 -13.30 1.82
N TRP A 45 3.95 -12.86 1.34
CA TRP A 45 4.33 -11.44 1.28
C TRP A 45 3.33 -10.63 0.45
N LEU A 46 2.97 -11.12 -0.74
CA LEU A 46 1.99 -10.47 -1.60
C LEU A 46 0.61 -10.40 -0.94
N GLN A 47 0.22 -11.44 -0.24
CA GLN A 47 -1.05 -11.49 0.48
C GLN A 47 -1.10 -10.45 1.60
N MET A 48 -0.02 -10.30 2.37
CA MET A 48 0.05 -9.28 3.42
C MET A 48 -0.05 -7.87 2.85
N HIS A 49 0.67 -7.60 1.76
CA HIS A 49 0.63 -6.29 1.12
C HIS A 49 -0.73 -6.02 0.47
N GLY A 50 -1.41 -7.04 -0.04
CA GLY A 50 -2.78 -6.94 -0.50
C GLY A 50 -3.73 -6.53 0.62
N GLY A 51 -3.52 -7.04 1.83
CA GLY A 51 -4.27 -6.64 3.02
C GLY A 51 -4.09 -5.15 3.34
N PHE A 52 -2.88 -4.63 3.26
CA PHE A 52 -2.63 -3.20 3.46
C PHE A 52 -3.36 -2.33 2.43
N ARG A 53 -3.36 -2.74 1.18
CA ARG A 53 -4.09 -2.03 0.13
C ARG A 53 -5.59 -2.02 0.39
N SER A 54 -6.14 -3.12 0.90
CA SER A 54 -7.55 -3.20 1.28
C SER A 54 -7.89 -2.23 2.40
N HIS A 55 -7.06 -2.14 3.43
CA HIS A 55 -7.23 -1.16 4.50
C HIS A 55 -7.18 0.26 3.98
N GLN A 56 -6.21 0.56 3.12
CA GLN A 56 -6.05 1.89 2.54
C GLN A 56 -7.26 2.28 1.70
N THR A 57 -7.76 1.38 0.87
CA THR A 57 -8.95 1.60 0.06
C THR A 57 -10.17 1.87 0.92
N HIS A 58 -10.35 1.09 1.98
CA HIS A 58 -11.49 1.27 2.90
C HIS A 58 -11.44 2.64 3.59
N MET A 59 -10.29 3.00 4.17
CA MET A 59 -10.13 4.30 4.84
C MET A 59 -10.31 5.46 3.87
N GLY A 60 -9.78 5.33 2.66
CA GLY A 60 -9.97 6.34 1.61
C GLY A 60 -11.43 6.52 1.22
N ALA A 61 -12.18 5.43 1.15
CA ALA A 61 -13.62 5.48 0.87
C ALA A 61 -14.38 6.21 1.98
N LEU A 62 -14.05 5.98 3.24
CA LEU A 62 -14.66 6.67 4.38
C LEU A 62 -14.41 8.17 4.32
N ILE A 63 -13.20 8.58 4.02
CA ILE A 63 -12.83 9.99 3.88
C ILE A 63 -13.56 10.60 2.68
N GLY A 64 -13.67 9.86 1.58
CA GLY A 64 -14.40 10.30 0.40
C GLY A 64 -15.88 10.55 0.66
N GLN A 65 -16.50 9.69 1.45
CA GLN A 65 -17.91 9.87 1.86
C GLN A 65 -18.10 11.15 2.69
N TRP A 66 -17.18 11.42 3.61
CA TRP A 66 -17.22 12.66 4.39
C TRP A 66 -17.07 13.89 3.49
N ARG A 67 -16.09 13.88 2.58
CA ARG A 67 -15.88 14.99 1.65
C ARG A 67 -17.07 15.25 0.74
N ALA A 68 -17.86 14.22 0.44
CA ALA A 68 -19.05 14.32 -0.37
C ALA A 68 -20.27 14.85 0.40
N GLY A 69 -20.11 15.24 1.65
CA GLY A 69 -21.19 15.82 2.47
C GLY A 69 -21.63 14.96 3.64
N GLY A 70 -20.87 13.91 3.97
CA GLY A 70 -21.15 13.08 5.15
C GLY A 70 -20.85 13.81 6.46
N GLU A 71 -21.40 13.29 7.54
CA GLU A 71 -21.19 13.86 8.87
C GLU A 71 -19.85 13.47 9.45
N LEU A 72 -19.19 14.42 10.12
CA LEU A 72 -17.90 14.18 10.77
C LEU A 72 -18.01 13.11 11.86
N SER A 73 -19.10 13.08 12.61
CA SER A 73 -19.29 12.07 13.65
C SER A 73 -19.40 10.65 13.08
N ALA A 74 -20.00 10.49 11.91
CA ALA A 74 -20.07 9.21 11.22
C ALA A 74 -18.67 8.77 10.72
N LEU A 75 -17.91 9.69 10.15
CA LEU A 75 -16.53 9.43 9.76
C LEU A 75 -15.70 8.97 10.97
N HIS A 76 -15.77 9.68 12.07
CA HIS A 76 -15.01 9.39 13.28
C HIS A 76 -15.34 7.99 13.81
N ARG A 77 -16.62 7.62 13.90
CA ARG A 77 -17.04 6.29 14.40
C ARG A 77 -16.55 5.14 13.53
N GLN A 78 -16.41 5.37 12.22
CA GLN A 78 -15.99 4.32 11.29
C GLN A 78 -14.49 4.32 11.07
N LEU A 79 -13.86 5.49 11.04
CA LEU A 79 -12.44 5.63 10.74
C LEU A 79 -11.55 5.14 11.89
N ILE A 80 -11.94 5.37 13.15
CA ILE A 80 -11.14 4.96 14.29
C ILE A 80 -10.95 3.43 14.34
N PRO A 81 -12.01 2.60 14.24
CA PRO A 81 -11.81 1.14 14.18
C PRO A 81 -11.03 0.70 12.95
N ALA A 82 -11.23 1.34 11.81
CA ALA A 82 -10.50 1.00 10.58
C ALA A 82 -9.00 1.29 10.74
N LEU A 83 -8.65 2.42 11.35
CA LEU A 83 -7.27 2.79 11.63
C LEU A 83 -6.64 1.83 12.64
N GLN A 84 -7.37 1.45 13.69
CA GLN A 84 -6.88 0.47 14.66
C GLN A 84 -6.57 -0.88 14.00
N SER A 85 -7.45 -1.37 13.13
CA SER A 85 -7.21 -2.60 12.37
C SER A 85 -5.99 -2.48 11.48
N PHE A 86 -5.83 -1.35 10.81
CA PHE A 86 -4.65 -1.11 9.97
C PHE A 86 -3.36 -1.13 10.78
N LEU A 87 -3.33 -0.46 11.94
CA LEU A 87 -2.15 -0.40 12.79
C LEU A 87 -1.80 -1.76 13.37
N GLN A 88 -2.78 -2.57 13.76
CA GLN A 88 -2.55 -3.94 14.21
C GLN A 88 -1.95 -4.81 13.11
N HIS A 89 -2.46 -4.67 11.89
CA HIS A 89 -1.94 -5.40 10.74
C HIS A 89 -0.50 -4.99 10.44
N LEU A 90 -0.22 -3.69 10.50
CA LEU A 90 1.13 -3.15 10.28
C LEU A 90 2.10 -3.66 11.35
N ASP A 91 1.70 -3.69 12.62
CA ASP A 91 2.52 -4.21 13.71
C ASP A 91 2.83 -5.69 13.49
N GLY A 92 1.83 -6.49 13.10
CA GLY A 92 2.03 -7.90 12.76
C GLY A 92 2.98 -8.10 11.60
N HIS A 93 2.88 -7.27 10.57
CA HIS A 93 3.78 -7.29 9.42
C HIS A 93 5.23 -7.01 9.84
N HIS A 94 5.45 -6.00 10.68
CA HIS A 94 6.79 -5.68 11.17
C HIS A 94 7.37 -6.79 12.04
N ARG A 95 6.56 -7.45 12.85
CA ARG A 95 7.01 -8.58 13.66
C ARG A 95 7.44 -9.76 12.80
N VAL A 96 6.71 -10.05 11.74
CA VAL A 96 7.06 -11.11 10.80
C VAL A 96 8.36 -10.79 10.09
N GLU A 97 8.51 -9.56 9.58
CA GLU A 97 9.74 -9.14 8.93
C GLU A 97 10.95 -9.21 9.87
N SER A 98 10.83 -8.67 11.08
CA SER A 98 11.92 -8.63 12.03
C SER A 98 12.28 -10.02 12.58
N GLY A 99 11.28 -10.90 12.77
CA GLY A 99 11.49 -12.21 13.36
C GLY A 99 11.88 -13.30 12.37
N HIS A 100 11.44 -13.19 11.10
CA HIS A 100 11.56 -14.29 10.13
C HIS A 100 12.36 -13.92 8.89
N TYR A 101 12.24 -12.68 8.41
CA TYR A 101 12.90 -12.27 7.16
C TYR A 101 14.15 -11.43 7.36
N PHE A 102 14.16 -10.58 8.38
CA PHE A 102 15.26 -9.66 8.66
C PHE A 102 15.66 -9.74 10.13
N PRO A 103 16.11 -10.91 10.59
CA PRO A 103 16.50 -11.09 12.00
C PRO A 103 17.75 -10.29 12.38
#